data_76aa3fb6c8ed06caa19a0203f5de806e
#
_entry.id   76aa3fb6c8ed06caa19a0203f5de806e
#
_cell.length_a   1.000
_cell.length_b   1.000
_cell.length_c   1.000
_cell.angle_alpha   90.00
_cell.angle_beta   90.00
_cell.angle_gamma   90.00
#
_symmetry.space_group_name_H-M   'P 1'
#
loop_
_entity.id
_entity.type
_entity.pdbx_description
1 polymer ?
#
loop_
_entity_poly.entity_id
_entity_poly.type
_entity_poly.pdbx_seq_one_letter_code
_entity_poly.pdbx_strand_id
1 'polypeptide(L)'
;MIWCVEDDASIRDIEVYALNSTGLAAEGFADGAAFWQALQKTQPELVVLDVMLPEIDGIELLRRMKADAALREIPVIMATAKGAEYDKIQGLDLGADDYLAKPFGVMELVSRVKAVLRRCRPQPVAVLRCGGLVVDEQEHTVTADGVRVVLTYKEYQLLRLFLSHPGTAFTRDQLMEQVWDMDFYGESRTVDMHIRTLRQKLGVYGEHIETVRSVGYRWRAQP
;
A
#
# COMPACT_ATOMS: atom_id res chain seq x y z
N MET A 1 -6.33 10.84 -10.63
CA MET A 1 -5.64 12.08 -11.06
C MET A 1 -5.03 12.75 -9.83
N ILE A 2 -3.80 13.25 -9.94
CA ILE A 2 -3.07 13.94 -8.86
C ILE A 2 -3.23 15.44 -9.04
N TRP A 3 -3.45 16.16 -7.95
CA TRP A 3 -3.53 17.61 -7.98
C TRP A 3 -2.35 18.25 -7.28
N CYS A 4 -1.68 19.19 -7.96
CA CYS A 4 -0.56 19.98 -7.44
C CYS A 4 -1.04 21.42 -7.18
N VAL A 5 -0.98 21.85 -5.93
CA VAL A 5 -1.39 23.21 -5.52
C VAL A 5 -0.12 23.99 -5.14
N GLU A 6 0.28 24.89 -6.01
CA GLU A 6 1.57 25.60 -5.96
C GLU A 6 1.40 26.96 -6.65
N ASP A 7 1.76 28.04 -5.99
CA ASP A 7 1.60 29.39 -6.54
C ASP A 7 2.68 29.75 -7.57
N ASP A 8 3.91 29.24 -7.40
CA ASP A 8 4.96 29.40 -8.40
C ASP A 8 4.68 28.58 -9.65
N ALA A 9 4.43 29.28 -10.78
CA ALA A 9 4.09 28.63 -12.04
C ALA A 9 5.18 27.68 -12.54
N SER A 10 6.47 28.01 -12.33
CA SER A 10 7.58 27.19 -12.80
C SER A 10 7.69 25.89 -12.02
N ILE A 11 7.50 25.95 -10.70
CA ILE A 11 7.49 24.75 -9.83
C ILE A 11 6.29 23.89 -10.17
N ARG A 12 5.09 24.47 -10.24
CA ARG A 12 3.86 23.78 -10.58
C ARG A 12 3.93 23.05 -11.94
N ASP A 13 4.46 23.73 -12.96
CA ASP A 13 4.61 23.14 -14.30
C ASP A 13 5.59 21.95 -14.30
N ILE A 14 6.69 22.06 -13.54
CA ILE A 14 7.65 20.97 -13.36
C ILE A 14 7.01 19.78 -12.64
N GLU A 15 6.26 20.01 -11.57
CA GLU A 15 5.56 18.94 -10.82
C GLU A 15 4.57 18.20 -11.71
N VAL A 16 3.71 18.95 -12.39
CA VAL A 16 2.70 18.39 -13.30
C VAL A 16 3.35 17.62 -14.46
N TYR A 17 4.37 18.21 -15.08
CA TYR A 17 5.13 17.55 -16.15
C TYR A 17 5.77 16.24 -15.68
N ALA A 18 6.42 16.28 -14.52
CA ALA A 18 7.10 15.12 -13.96
C ALA A 18 6.14 13.95 -13.69
N LEU A 19 5.01 14.24 -13.08
CA LEU A 19 3.99 13.23 -12.79
C LEU A 19 3.40 12.67 -14.08
N ASN A 20 3.00 13.53 -15.02
CA ASN A 20 2.45 13.10 -16.31
C ASN A 20 3.45 12.23 -17.11
N SER A 21 4.73 12.61 -17.14
CA SER A 21 5.78 11.86 -17.83
C SER A 21 6.02 10.45 -17.30
N THR A 22 5.62 10.20 -16.05
CA THR A 22 5.73 8.89 -15.39
C THR A 22 4.42 8.09 -15.38
N GLY A 23 3.41 8.53 -16.15
CA GLY A 23 2.12 7.86 -16.29
C GLY A 23 1.12 8.15 -15.15
N LEU A 24 1.41 9.16 -14.33
CA LEU A 24 0.54 9.65 -13.26
C LEU A 24 -0.16 10.92 -13.75
N ALA A 25 -1.44 10.81 -14.16
CA ALA A 25 -2.20 11.98 -14.62
C ALA A 25 -2.25 13.05 -13.52
N ALA A 26 -1.80 14.28 -13.84
CA ALA A 26 -1.71 15.38 -12.89
C ALA A 26 -2.25 16.69 -13.47
N GLU A 27 -2.80 17.54 -12.58
CA GLU A 27 -3.34 18.87 -12.86
C GLU A 27 -2.82 19.86 -11.79
N GLY A 28 -2.55 21.10 -12.20
CA GLY A 28 -2.00 22.14 -11.32
C GLY A 28 -3.01 23.23 -10.99
N PHE A 29 -2.97 23.72 -9.74
CA PHE A 29 -3.76 24.85 -9.24
C PHE A 29 -2.83 25.91 -8.71
N ALA A 30 -3.09 27.17 -9.10
CA ALA A 30 -2.23 28.31 -8.74
C ALA A 30 -2.50 28.87 -7.34
N ASP A 31 -3.65 28.55 -6.76
CA ASP A 31 -4.06 29.06 -5.46
C ASP A 31 -5.06 28.14 -4.77
N GLY A 32 -5.23 28.34 -3.46
CA GLY A 32 -6.14 27.57 -2.63
C GLY A 32 -7.62 27.74 -2.97
N ALA A 33 -8.03 28.87 -3.53
CA ALA A 33 -9.43 29.13 -3.85
C ALA A 33 -9.86 28.32 -5.09
N ALA A 34 -9.05 28.35 -6.15
CA ALA A 34 -9.28 27.55 -7.35
C ALA A 34 -9.29 26.04 -7.03
N PHE A 35 -8.32 25.59 -6.22
CA PHE A 35 -8.25 24.22 -5.72
C PHE A 35 -9.53 23.83 -4.95
N TRP A 36 -9.97 24.67 -4.00
CA TRP A 36 -11.16 24.38 -3.19
C TRP A 36 -12.44 24.31 -4.03
N GLN A 37 -12.56 25.17 -5.04
CA GLN A 37 -13.70 25.14 -5.98
C GLN A 37 -13.69 23.85 -6.83
N ALA A 38 -12.52 23.38 -7.24
CA ALA A 38 -12.40 22.15 -7.99
C ALA A 38 -12.77 20.91 -7.15
N LEU A 39 -12.40 20.90 -5.85
CA LEU A 39 -12.77 19.83 -4.91
C LEU A 39 -14.28 19.65 -4.74
N GLN A 40 -15.08 20.71 -4.95
CA GLN A 40 -16.54 20.62 -4.89
C GLN A 40 -17.16 19.89 -6.10
N LYS A 41 -16.39 19.70 -7.18
CA LYS A 41 -16.87 19.11 -8.44
C LYS A 41 -16.31 17.71 -8.66
N THR A 42 -15.04 17.52 -8.34
CA THR A 42 -14.30 16.28 -8.56
C THR A 42 -13.30 16.06 -7.44
N GLN A 43 -12.99 14.80 -7.16
CA GLN A 43 -11.99 14.46 -6.14
C GLN A 43 -10.73 13.89 -6.79
N PRO A 44 -9.52 14.34 -6.40
CA PRO A 44 -8.27 13.76 -6.83
C PRO A 44 -7.98 12.44 -6.08
N GLU A 45 -7.09 11.63 -6.65
CA GLU A 45 -6.54 10.46 -5.97
C GLU A 45 -5.49 10.81 -4.90
N LEU A 46 -4.86 11.97 -5.04
CA LEU A 46 -3.85 12.52 -4.13
C LEU A 46 -3.66 14.01 -4.40
N VAL A 47 -3.34 14.75 -3.37
CA VAL A 47 -2.98 16.18 -3.45
C VAL A 47 -1.52 16.36 -3.03
N VAL A 48 -0.75 17.08 -3.85
CA VAL A 48 0.52 17.71 -3.46
C VAL A 48 0.20 19.16 -3.14
N LEU A 49 0.39 19.59 -1.91
CA LEU A 49 -0.11 20.86 -1.40
C LEU A 49 1.05 21.69 -0.82
N ASP A 50 1.33 22.84 -1.41
CA ASP A 50 2.28 23.79 -0.80
C ASP A 50 1.72 24.32 0.51
N VAL A 51 2.57 24.41 1.51
CA VAL A 51 2.26 25.06 2.78
C VAL A 51 2.08 26.56 2.57
N MET A 52 2.96 27.20 1.80
CA MET A 52 3.01 28.65 1.65
C MET A 52 2.23 29.13 0.42
N LEU A 53 0.91 29.01 0.47
CA LEU A 53 0.04 29.56 -0.59
C LEU A 53 -0.43 30.99 -0.24
N PRO A 54 -0.68 31.84 -1.25
CA PRO A 54 -1.29 33.14 -1.02
C PRO A 54 -2.75 32.99 -0.56
N GLU A 55 -3.23 33.94 0.21
CA GLU A 55 -4.60 34.06 0.74
C GLU A 55 -5.02 32.98 1.72
N ILE A 56 -4.93 31.70 1.35
CA ILE A 56 -5.31 30.56 2.18
C ILE A 56 -4.11 29.65 2.31
N ASP A 57 -3.53 29.58 3.50
CA ASP A 57 -2.42 28.70 3.86
C ASP A 57 -2.75 27.23 3.61
N GLY A 58 -1.78 26.47 3.09
CA GLY A 58 -1.93 25.03 2.83
C GLY A 58 -2.25 24.21 4.08
N ILE A 59 -1.79 24.60 5.25
CA ILE A 59 -2.16 23.96 6.54
C ILE A 59 -3.65 24.14 6.81
N GLU A 60 -4.20 25.32 6.55
CA GLU A 60 -5.65 25.56 6.71
C GLU A 60 -6.46 24.77 5.70
N LEU A 61 -6.00 24.65 4.46
CA LEU A 61 -6.65 23.80 3.44
C LEU A 61 -6.65 22.33 3.87
N LEU A 62 -5.51 21.82 4.35
CA LEU A 62 -5.42 20.47 4.89
C LEU A 62 -6.42 20.26 6.03
N ARG A 63 -6.48 21.18 6.98
CA ARG A 63 -7.42 21.11 8.11
C ARG A 63 -8.87 21.02 7.64
N ARG A 64 -9.26 21.83 6.65
CA ARG A 64 -10.62 21.81 6.07
C ARG A 64 -10.89 20.49 5.37
N MET A 65 -9.94 19.98 4.59
CA MET A 65 -10.08 18.67 3.94
C MET A 65 -10.28 17.55 4.96
N LYS A 66 -9.46 17.52 6.01
CA LYS A 66 -9.54 16.45 7.04
C LYS A 66 -10.75 16.57 7.95
N ALA A 67 -11.36 17.75 8.06
CA ALA A 67 -12.63 17.97 8.77
C ALA A 67 -13.86 17.54 7.94
N ASP A 68 -13.76 17.50 6.62
CA ASP A 68 -14.85 17.10 5.74
C ASP A 68 -14.90 15.58 5.55
N ALA A 69 -16.06 14.99 5.83
CA ALA A 69 -16.23 13.52 5.74
C ALA A 69 -16.02 12.96 4.33
N ALA A 70 -16.25 13.75 3.28
CA ALA A 70 -16.08 13.34 1.89
C ALA A 70 -14.62 13.50 1.41
N LEU A 71 -13.84 14.40 2.02
CA LEU A 71 -12.49 14.77 1.58
C LEU A 71 -11.38 14.21 2.46
N ARG A 72 -11.67 13.85 3.71
CA ARG A 72 -10.66 13.44 4.71
C ARG A 72 -9.84 12.22 4.30
N GLU A 73 -10.39 11.33 3.47
CA GLU A 73 -9.72 10.12 2.99
C GLU A 73 -8.79 10.40 1.81
N ILE A 74 -8.84 11.61 1.22
CA ILE A 74 -7.94 11.99 0.13
C ILE A 74 -6.54 12.16 0.73
N PRO A 75 -5.53 11.42 0.23
CA PRO A 75 -4.17 11.54 0.72
C PRO A 75 -3.54 12.87 0.30
N VAL A 76 -2.79 13.47 1.22
CA VAL A 76 -2.14 14.76 1.03
C VAL A 76 -0.65 14.67 1.34
N ILE A 77 0.18 15.08 0.40
CA ILE A 77 1.62 15.33 0.58
C ILE A 77 1.80 16.83 0.72
N MET A 78 2.35 17.27 1.86
CA MET A 78 2.65 18.69 2.08
C MET A 78 4.02 19.04 1.52
N ALA A 79 4.12 20.05 0.64
CA ALA A 79 5.38 20.63 0.21
C ALA A 79 5.73 21.83 1.12
N THR A 80 6.91 21.83 1.74
CA THR A 80 7.28 22.85 2.73
C THR A 80 8.72 23.30 2.57
N ALA A 81 9.05 24.54 2.97
CA ALA A 81 10.41 25.03 2.96
C ALA A 81 11.32 24.23 3.90
N LYS A 82 12.58 24.03 3.51
CA LYS A 82 13.58 23.33 4.31
C LYS A 82 13.84 24.08 5.61
N GLY A 83 13.56 23.45 6.76
CA GLY A 83 13.77 24.05 8.09
C GLY A 83 12.49 24.33 8.89
N ALA A 84 11.33 24.22 8.29
CA ALA A 84 10.03 24.33 8.98
C ALA A 84 9.69 23.02 9.73
N GLU A 85 10.47 22.71 10.78
CA GLU A 85 10.23 21.52 11.62
C GLU A 85 8.87 21.59 12.33
N TYR A 86 8.45 22.80 12.68
CA TYR A 86 7.17 23.08 13.29
C TYR A 86 6.01 22.77 12.35
N ASP A 87 6.12 23.12 11.07
CA ASP A 87 5.08 22.85 10.07
C ASP A 87 4.93 21.36 9.78
N LYS A 88 6.04 20.61 9.84
CA LYS A 88 6.02 19.13 9.70
C LYS A 88 5.27 18.47 10.85
N ILE A 89 5.51 18.88 12.08
CA ILE A 89 4.85 18.35 13.27
C ILE A 89 3.35 18.69 13.24
N GLN A 90 3.00 19.96 12.99
CA GLN A 90 1.60 20.36 12.88
C GLN A 90 0.83 19.60 11.81
N GLY A 91 1.40 19.43 10.64
CA GLY A 91 0.68 18.80 9.56
C GLY A 91 0.55 17.28 9.73
N LEU A 92 1.54 16.57 10.36
CA LEU A 92 1.39 15.16 10.72
C LEU A 92 0.25 14.99 11.72
N ASP A 93 0.17 15.85 12.73
CA ASP A 93 -0.92 15.86 13.70
C ASP A 93 -2.28 16.18 13.06
N LEU A 94 -2.27 16.93 11.95
CA LEU A 94 -3.47 17.26 11.16
C LEU A 94 -3.84 16.19 10.13
N GLY A 95 -3.02 15.14 9.97
CA GLY A 95 -3.31 13.99 9.11
C GLY A 95 -2.78 14.11 7.67
N ALA A 96 -1.68 14.83 7.44
CA ALA A 96 -0.94 14.71 6.18
C ALA A 96 -0.30 13.31 6.07
N ASP A 97 -0.28 12.75 4.86
CA ASP A 97 0.20 11.39 4.60
C ASP A 97 1.70 11.33 4.34
N ASP A 98 2.32 12.43 3.91
CA ASP A 98 3.78 12.59 3.75
C ASP A 98 4.17 14.08 3.65
N TYR A 99 5.49 14.33 3.70
CA TYR A 99 6.11 15.66 3.58
C TYR A 99 7.22 15.66 2.56
N LEU A 100 7.32 16.76 1.79
CA LEU A 100 8.34 17.00 0.80
C LEU A 100 9.02 18.35 1.08
N ALA A 101 10.31 18.33 1.41
CA ALA A 101 11.05 19.56 1.74
C ALA A 101 11.58 20.23 0.47
N LYS A 102 11.19 21.49 0.22
CA LYS A 102 11.73 22.34 -0.86
C LYS A 102 13.15 22.82 -0.53
N PRO A 103 14.09 22.85 -1.52
CA PRO A 103 13.93 22.33 -2.88
C PRO A 103 14.05 20.81 -2.92
N PHE A 104 13.20 20.17 -3.70
CA PHE A 104 13.19 18.72 -3.88
C PHE A 104 13.50 18.32 -5.33
N GLY A 105 14.00 17.12 -5.51
CA GLY A 105 14.21 16.55 -6.82
C GLY A 105 12.90 16.00 -7.42
N VAL A 106 12.74 16.17 -8.73
CA VAL A 106 11.57 15.65 -9.48
C VAL A 106 11.32 14.15 -9.21
N MET A 107 12.39 13.35 -9.16
CA MET A 107 12.28 11.92 -8.87
C MET A 107 11.89 11.62 -7.43
N GLU A 108 12.21 12.50 -6.49
CA GLU A 108 11.75 12.39 -5.10
C GLU A 108 10.24 12.60 -5.01
N LEU A 109 9.71 13.64 -5.64
CA LEU A 109 8.26 13.87 -5.74
C LEU A 109 7.54 12.64 -6.30
N VAL A 110 7.97 12.15 -7.46
CA VAL A 110 7.36 10.98 -8.11
C VAL A 110 7.40 9.74 -7.21
N SER A 111 8.53 9.50 -6.54
CA SER A 111 8.71 8.35 -5.64
C SER A 111 7.78 8.43 -4.43
N ARG A 112 7.64 9.59 -3.80
CA ARG A 112 6.74 9.83 -2.67
C ARG A 112 5.28 9.68 -3.07
N VAL A 113 4.87 10.29 -4.17
CA VAL A 113 3.51 10.14 -4.72
C VAL A 113 3.17 8.66 -4.94
N LYS A 114 4.07 7.89 -5.58
CA LYS A 114 3.88 6.44 -5.77
C LYS A 114 3.80 5.68 -4.44
N ALA A 115 4.62 6.05 -3.45
CA ALA A 115 4.61 5.42 -2.13
C ALA A 115 3.31 5.69 -1.37
N VAL A 116 2.82 6.93 -1.37
CA VAL A 116 1.55 7.31 -0.73
C VAL A 116 0.38 6.65 -1.44
N LEU A 117 0.29 6.71 -2.77
CA LEU A 117 -0.77 6.04 -3.53
C LEU A 117 -0.80 4.52 -3.28
N ARG A 118 0.36 3.88 -3.13
CA ARG A 118 0.42 2.45 -2.80
C ARG A 118 -0.12 2.15 -1.40
N ARG A 119 0.10 3.03 -0.42
CA ARG A 119 -0.40 2.88 0.96
C ARG A 119 -1.89 3.19 1.07
N CYS A 120 -2.35 4.22 0.36
CA CYS A 120 -3.71 4.74 0.46
C CYS A 120 -4.68 4.13 -0.56
N ARG A 121 -4.18 3.52 -1.65
CA ARG A 121 -5.08 2.67 -2.44
C ARG A 121 -5.59 1.59 -1.52
N PRO A 122 -6.93 1.40 -1.41
CA PRO A 122 -7.41 0.15 -0.89
C PRO A 122 -6.70 -0.91 -1.72
N GLN A 123 -5.77 -1.63 -1.11
CA GLN A 123 -5.28 -2.88 -1.69
C GLN A 123 -6.58 -3.59 -2.07
N PRO A 124 -6.79 -4.01 -3.33
CA PRO A 124 -7.92 -4.87 -3.60
C PRO A 124 -7.82 -5.90 -2.49
N VAL A 125 -8.87 -6.00 -1.67
CA VAL A 125 -8.92 -6.98 -0.58
C VAL A 125 -8.46 -8.24 -1.25
N ALA A 126 -7.21 -8.63 -0.97
CA ALA A 126 -6.64 -9.77 -1.66
C ALA A 126 -7.32 -10.99 -1.04
N VAL A 127 -8.54 -11.22 -1.51
CA VAL A 127 -9.26 -12.45 -1.25
C VAL A 127 -8.64 -13.48 -2.18
N LEU A 128 -7.62 -14.16 -1.66
CA LEU A 128 -7.02 -15.26 -2.39
C LEU A 128 -8.02 -16.42 -2.40
N ARG A 129 -8.33 -16.92 -3.59
CA ARG A 129 -9.33 -18.00 -3.77
C ARG A 129 -8.73 -19.17 -4.53
N CYS A 130 -9.08 -20.37 -4.06
CA CYS A 130 -8.81 -21.61 -4.78
C CYS A 130 -10.01 -22.56 -4.58
N GLY A 131 -10.93 -22.58 -5.55
CA GLY A 131 -12.21 -23.27 -5.37
C GLY A 131 -13.01 -22.66 -4.21
N GLY A 132 -13.43 -23.47 -3.26
CA GLY A 132 -14.12 -23.02 -2.03
C GLY A 132 -13.19 -22.56 -0.91
N LEU A 133 -11.86 -22.66 -1.09
CA LEU A 133 -10.90 -22.09 -0.14
C LEU A 133 -10.76 -20.57 -0.37
N VAL A 134 -10.99 -19.79 0.68
CA VAL A 134 -10.95 -18.32 0.65
C VAL A 134 -10.07 -17.83 1.79
N VAL A 135 -9.08 -17.00 1.47
CA VAL A 135 -8.26 -16.28 2.43
C VAL A 135 -8.58 -14.80 2.31
N ASP A 136 -9.14 -14.22 3.35
CA ASP A 136 -9.35 -12.79 3.47
C ASP A 136 -8.15 -12.17 4.18
N GLU A 137 -7.36 -11.38 3.45
CA GLU A 137 -6.14 -10.78 3.98
C GLU A 137 -6.43 -9.60 4.93
N GLN A 138 -7.59 -8.95 4.81
CA GLN A 138 -7.97 -7.84 5.67
C GLN A 138 -8.43 -8.33 7.04
N GLU A 139 -9.28 -9.35 7.05
CA GLU A 139 -9.78 -9.94 8.30
C GLU A 139 -8.84 -11.00 8.89
N HIS A 140 -7.76 -11.36 8.18
CA HIS A 140 -6.88 -12.49 8.51
C HIS A 140 -7.66 -13.78 8.76
N THR A 141 -8.68 -14.03 7.94
CA THR A 141 -9.52 -15.21 8.07
C THR A 141 -9.32 -16.17 6.90
N VAL A 142 -9.52 -17.45 7.18
CA VAL A 142 -9.50 -18.54 6.18
C VAL A 142 -10.78 -19.31 6.30
N THR A 143 -11.44 -19.54 5.18
CA THR A 143 -12.61 -20.42 5.10
C THR A 143 -12.43 -21.48 4.00
N ALA A 144 -12.91 -22.69 4.24
CA ALA A 144 -12.98 -23.78 3.28
C ALA A 144 -14.45 -24.17 3.15
N ASP A 145 -15.02 -24.00 1.95
CA ASP A 145 -16.45 -24.23 1.67
C ASP A 145 -17.38 -23.50 2.66
N GLY A 146 -17.02 -22.27 3.01
CA GLY A 146 -17.76 -21.42 3.97
C GLY A 146 -17.52 -21.76 5.44
N VAL A 147 -16.76 -22.81 5.77
CA VAL A 147 -16.42 -23.17 7.14
C VAL A 147 -15.08 -22.56 7.52
N ARG A 148 -15.03 -21.88 8.67
CA ARG A 148 -13.81 -21.23 9.16
C ARG A 148 -12.73 -22.27 9.50
N VAL A 149 -11.51 -22.05 8.97
CA VAL A 149 -10.32 -22.85 9.26
C VAL A 149 -9.41 -22.04 10.21
N VAL A 150 -9.12 -22.61 11.39
CA VAL A 150 -8.27 -21.95 12.37
C VAL A 150 -6.80 -22.31 12.12
N LEU A 151 -6.03 -21.37 11.62
CA LEU A 151 -4.60 -21.49 11.36
C LEU A 151 -3.79 -20.73 12.42
N THR A 152 -2.58 -21.23 12.70
CA THR A 152 -1.57 -20.42 13.40
C THR A 152 -1.04 -19.35 12.46
N TYR A 153 -0.39 -18.32 13.01
CA TYR A 153 0.18 -17.23 12.21
C TYR A 153 1.12 -17.75 11.10
N LYS A 154 1.99 -18.70 11.39
CA LYS A 154 2.94 -19.27 10.43
C LYS A 154 2.26 -20.13 9.37
N GLU A 155 1.24 -20.88 9.73
CA GLU A 155 0.41 -21.64 8.77
C GLU A 155 -0.36 -20.72 7.82
N TYR A 156 -0.90 -19.60 8.35
CA TYR A 156 -1.54 -18.55 7.55
C TYR A 156 -0.55 -17.92 6.55
N GLN A 157 0.65 -17.56 7.00
CA GLN A 157 1.68 -16.96 6.13
C GLN A 157 2.11 -17.93 5.01
N LEU A 158 2.28 -19.21 5.32
CA LEU A 158 2.59 -20.24 4.33
C LEU A 158 1.46 -20.36 3.28
N LEU A 159 0.20 -20.42 3.73
CA LEU A 159 -0.94 -20.51 2.84
C LEU A 159 -1.05 -19.28 1.94
N ARG A 160 -0.93 -18.09 2.51
CA ARG A 160 -0.92 -16.83 1.79
C ARG A 160 0.16 -16.80 0.71
N LEU A 161 1.39 -17.17 1.07
CA LEU A 161 2.53 -17.21 0.14
C LEU A 161 2.25 -18.16 -1.04
N PHE A 162 1.74 -19.35 -0.76
CA PHE A 162 1.42 -20.33 -1.79
C PHE A 162 0.30 -19.87 -2.73
N LEU A 163 -0.78 -19.31 -2.19
CA LEU A 163 -1.90 -18.82 -2.99
C LEU A 163 -1.56 -17.57 -3.80
N SER A 164 -0.61 -16.76 -3.34
CA SER A 164 -0.11 -15.60 -4.08
C SER A 164 0.82 -15.99 -5.24
N HIS A 165 1.39 -17.22 -5.23
CA HIS A 165 2.35 -17.69 -6.23
C HIS A 165 2.01 -19.12 -6.68
N PRO A 166 0.84 -19.36 -7.27
CA PRO A 166 0.43 -20.69 -7.69
C PRO A 166 1.40 -21.24 -8.76
N GLY A 167 1.76 -22.52 -8.65
CA GLY A 167 2.69 -23.19 -9.54
C GLY A 167 4.18 -22.96 -9.23
N THR A 168 4.52 -21.97 -8.41
CA THR A 168 5.92 -21.69 -8.02
C THR A 168 6.38 -22.67 -6.96
N ALA A 169 7.53 -23.34 -7.20
CA ALA A 169 8.16 -24.20 -6.22
C ALA A 169 9.11 -23.39 -5.33
N PHE A 170 8.90 -23.42 -4.03
CA PHE A 170 9.75 -22.79 -3.02
C PHE A 170 10.64 -23.84 -2.37
N THR A 171 11.92 -23.53 -2.20
CA THR A 171 12.79 -24.35 -1.37
C THR A 171 12.43 -24.19 0.11
N ARG A 172 12.87 -25.12 0.96
CA ARG A 172 12.68 -25.02 2.41
C ARG A 172 13.33 -23.78 2.99
N ASP A 173 14.49 -23.41 2.48
CA ASP A 173 15.23 -22.23 2.92
C ASP A 173 14.49 -20.95 2.50
N GLN A 174 13.96 -20.87 1.28
CA GLN A 174 13.12 -19.75 0.85
C GLN A 174 11.82 -19.62 1.69
N LEU A 175 11.17 -20.74 2.02
CA LEU A 175 10.00 -20.72 2.90
C LEU A 175 10.38 -20.27 4.31
N MET A 176 11.54 -20.70 4.81
CA MET A 176 12.06 -20.25 6.10
C MET A 176 12.32 -18.76 6.10
N GLU A 177 13.03 -18.24 5.10
CA GLU A 177 13.36 -16.83 4.97
C GLU A 177 12.13 -15.93 4.84
N GLN A 178 11.11 -16.35 4.06
CA GLN A 178 9.94 -15.53 3.79
C GLN A 178 8.85 -15.58 4.87
N VAL A 179 8.82 -16.63 5.66
CA VAL A 179 7.78 -16.84 6.69
C VAL A 179 8.32 -16.72 8.11
N TRP A 180 9.61 -17.02 8.35
CA TRP A 180 10.29 -16.84 9.63
C TRP A 180 11.42 -15.83 9.43
N ASP A 181 11.41 -14.73 10.15
CA ASP A 181 12.43 -13.69 10.02
C ASP A 181 13.86 -14.22 10.07
N MET A 182 14.82 -13.53 9.43
CA MET A 182 16.22 -13.94 9.21
C MET A 182 17.02 -14.32 10.47
N ASP A 183 16.53 -13.99 11.68
CA ASP A 183 17.17 -14.32 12.96
C ASP A 183 16.78 -15.71 13.52
N PHE A 184 15.97 -16.47 12.79
CA PHE A 184 15.52 -17.78 13.28
C PHE A 184 16.46 -18.88 12.77
N TYR A 185 17.41 -19.31 13.60
CA TYR A 185 18.28 -20.48 13.38
C TYR A 185 17.52 -21.81 13.56
N GLY A 186 16.33 -21.93 12.95
CA GLY A 186 15.55 -23.17 12.98
C GLY A 186 16.02 -24.16 11.90
N GLU A 187 15.98 -25.45 12.22
CA GLU A 187 16.22 -26.49 11.23
C GLU A 187 15.09 -26.49 10.16
N SER A 188 15.42 -26.83 8.93
CA SER A 188 14.47 -26.97 7.80
C SER A 188 13.28 -27.92 8.09
N ARG A 189 13.40 -28.79 9.09
CA ARG A 189 12.32 -29.62 9.62
C ARG A 189 11.13 -28.84 10.19
N THR A 190 11.35 -27.60 10.63
CA THR A 190 10.28 -26.72 11.13
C THR A 190 9.25 -26.44 10.02
N VAL A 191 9.71 -26.20 8.79
CA VAL A 191 8.82 -26.02 7.63
C VAL A 191 7.97 -27.26 7.38
N ASP A 192 8.58 -28.44 7.37
CA ASP A 192 7.89 -29.71 7.09
C ASP A 192 6.77 -29.98 8.09
N MET A 193 7.00 -29.67 9.36
CA MET A 193 5.96 -29.78 10.41
C MET A 193 4.77 -28.87 10.15
N HIS A 194 5.03 -27.59 9.83
CA HIS A 194 3.95 -26.63 9.54
C HIS A 194 3.19 -26.99 8.25
N ILE A 195 3.89 -27.46 7.23
CA ILE A 195 3.24 -27.95 6.00
C ILE A 195 2.32 -29.14 6.30
N ARG A 196 2.76 -30.07 7.14
CA ARG A 196 1.96 -31.23 7.54
C ARG A 196 0.67 -30.80 8.26
N THR A 197 0.80 -29.94 9.26
CA THR A 197 -0.37 -29.46 10.02
C THR A 197 -1.29 -28.60 9.16
N LEU A 198 -0.73 -27.74 8.29
CA LEU A 198 -1.50 -26.94 7.35
C LEU A 198 -2.32 -27.82 6.39
N ARG A 199 -1.72 -28.86 5.80
CA ARG A 199 -2.43 -29.82 4.96
C ARG A 199 -3.61 -30.48 5.69
N GLN A 200 -3.40 -30.90 6.93
CA GLN A 200 -4.47 -31.51 7.74
C GLN A 200 -5.62 -30.55 8.02
N LYS A 201 -5.31 -29.28 8.35
CA LYS A 201 -6.33 -28.26 8.64
C LYS A 201 -7.13 -27.82 7.41
N LEU A 202 -6.49 -27.82 6.25
CA LEU A 202 -7.14 -27.46 4.97
C LEU A 202 -7.99 -28.61 4.39
N GLY A 203 -7.91 -29.82 4.91
CA GLY A 203 -8.64 -30.98 4.39
C GLY A 203 -8.33 -31.25 2.92
N VAL A 204 -9.36 -31.31 2.08
CA VAL A 204 -9.23 -31.57 0.63
C VAL A 204 -8.35 -30.52 -0.08
N TYR A 205 -8.37 -29.28 0.38
CA TYR A 205 -7.53 -28.20 -0.17
C TYR A 205 -6.05 -28.35 0.17
N GLY A 206 -5.73 -29.11 1.22
CA GLY A 206 -4.35 -29.43 1.59
C GLY A 206 -3.60 -30.27 0.54
N GLU A 207 -4.33 -30.99 -0.33
CA GLU A 207 -3.75 -31.76 -1.44
C GLU A 207 -3.16 -30.88 -2.53
N HIS A 208 -3.56 -29.59 -2.59
CA HIS A 208 -2.96 -28.62 -3.51
C HIS A 208 -1.53 -28.25 -3.12
N ILE A 209 -1.12 -28.48 -1.86
CA ILE A 209 0.28 -28.29 -1.45
C ILE A 209 1.06 -29.53 -1.87
N GLU A 210 1.78 -29.45 -2.96
CA GLU A 210 2.60 -30.56 -3.50
C GLU A 210 4.00 -30.53 -2.91
N THR A 211 4.56 -31.72 -2.66
CA THR A 211 5.98 -31.88 -2.37
C THR A 211 6.76 -32.00 -3.67
N VAL A 212 7.65 -31.08 -3.95
CA VAL A 212 8.60 -31.15 -5.06
C VAL A 212 9.87 -31.81 -4.54
N ARG A 213 10.11 -33.07 -4.97
CA ARG A 213 11.26 -33.89 -4.49
C ARG A 213 12.57 -33.13 -4.65
N SER A 214 13.40 -33.20 -3.63
CA SER A 214 14.71 -32.52 -3.55
C SER A 214 14.69 -30.99 -3.63
N VAL A 215 13.52 -30.34 -3.70
CA VAL A 215 13.35 -28.89 -3.73
C VAL A 215 12.62 -28.42 -2.48
N GLY A 216 11.32 -28.69 -2.37
CA GLY A 216 10.50 -28.18 -1.29
C GLY A 216 9.02 -28.36 -1.57
N TYR A 217 8.27 -27.25 -1.64
CA TYR A 217 6.82 -27.27 -1.74
C TYR A 217 6.30 -26.25 -2.75
N ARG A 218 5.13 -26.51 -3.36
CA ARG A 218 4.41 -25.57 -4.20
C ARG A 218 2.91 -25.73 -4.03
N TRP A 219 2.16 -24.71 -4.35
CA TRP A 219 0.73 -24.81 -4.58
C TRP A 219 0.47 -25.23 -6.03
N ARG A 220 -0.32 -26.30 -6.23
CA ARG A 220 -0.69 -26.74 -7.58
C ARG A 220 -1.50 -25.63 -8.26
N ALA A 221 -1.03 -25.14 -9.41
CA ALA A 221 -1.84 -24.26 -10.25
C ALA A 221 -3.08 -25.04 -10.71
N GLN A 222 -4.25 -24.42 -10.62
CA GLN A 222 -5.44 -24.99 -11.27
C GLN A 222 -5.29 -24.81 -12.78
N PRO A 223 -5.68 -25.82 -13.58
CA PRO A 223 -5.66 -25.70 -15.03
C PRO A 223 -6.63 -24.65 -15.53
#